data_c92248c6bdb849ccbec7a471e836ee47
#
_entry.id   c92248c6bdb849ccbec7a471e836ee47
#
_cell.length_a   1.000
_cell.length_b   1.000
_cell.length_c   1.000
_cell.angle_alpha   90.00
_cell.angle_beta   90.00
_cell.angle_gamma   90.00
#
_symmetry.space_group_name_H-M   'P 1'
#
loop_
_entity.id
_entity.type
_entity.pdbx_description
1 polymer ?
#
loop_
_entity_poly.entity_id
_entity_poly.type
_entity_poly.pdbx_seq_one_letter_code
_entity_poly.pdbx_strand_id
1 'polypeptide(L)'
;TLDDKRHCLGVYHDGKLIYECDEFDFNAITATWNYNPIFQQKPATIASLLVQNKSLMEVCPEYLKTRWETISARLQAFHKSFTTAKVSLNVNCFYDIVPERFLLEYCELKNQITKHVIENNAIPSNYDFLRELSAFAHDIRQNKLNIDYRRIARDSHKLKVKNFISKNKTASPYVSYNIFGTKTGRLTTNKGFFPVMTLDSDYRKIIMPNNDYFVELDYNAAELRVLLALAGKEQPEDDIHKWNVDVVYGGLVTREQAKKGIFSWLYNPRAKDLLAERMYDRELVLK
;
A
#
# COMPACT_ATOMS: atom_id res chain seq x y z
N THR A 1 -17.62 -8.19 -2.49
CA THR A 1 -17.34 -8.62 -3.86
C THR A 1 -16.38 -9.79 -3.89
N LEU A 2 -16.56 -10.65 -4.88
CA LEU A 2 -15.65 -11.74 -5.28
C LEU A 2 -14.87 -11.26 -6.50
N ASP A 3 -13.63 -10.83 -6.28
CA ASP A 3 -12.82 -10.20 -7.31
C ASP A 3 -11.70 -11.14 -7.74
N ASP A 4 -11.59 -11.40 -9.04
CA ASP A 4 -10.44 -12.09 -9.62
C ASP A 4 -9.75 -11.17 -10.63
N LYS A 5 -8.46 -10.93 -10.39
CA LYS A 5 -7.62 -10.07 -11.21
C LYS A 5 -8.23 -8.65 -11.34
N ARG A 6 -8.84 -8.34 -12.49
CA ARG A 6 -9.44 -7.03 -12.77
C ARG A 6 -10.97 -7.04 -12.76
N HIS A 7 -11.58 -8.22 -12.56
CA HIS A 7 -13.01 -8.39 -12.74
C HIS A 7 -13.69 -8.71 -11.41
N CYS A 8 -14.86 -8.12 -11.20
CA CYS A 8 -15.79 -8.57 -10.18
C CYS A 8 -16.62 -9.72 -10.78
N LEU A 9 -16.42 -10.91 -10.23
CA LEU A 9 -17.09 -12.12 -10.70
C LEU A 9 -18.37 -12.42 -9.96
N GLY A 10 -18.56 -11.81 -8.80
CA GLY A 10 -19.73 -12.05 -8.00
C GLY A 10 -19.83 -11.11 -6.81
N VAL A 11 -21.04 -11.03 -6.27
CA VAL A 11 -21.36 -10.22 -5.10
C VAL A 11 -22.07 -11.10 -4.08
N TYR A 12 -21.68 -10.96 -2.81
CA TYR A 12 -22.47 -11.48 -1.71
C TYR A 12 -23.39 -10.38 -1.21
N HIS A 13 -24.71 -10.60 -1.32
CA HIS A 13 -25.73 -9.68 -0.87
C HIS A 13 -26.92 -10.46 -0.30
N ASP A 14 -27.44 -10.03 0.84
CA ASP A 14 -28.61 -10.65 1.51
C ASP A 14 -28.58 -12.18 1.60
N GLY A 15 -27.44 -12.72 2.02
CA GLY A 15 -27.28 -14.16 2.22
C GLY A 15 -27.08 -14.98 0.95
N LYS A 16 -26.94 -14.34 -0.21
CA LYS A 16 -26.78 -15.00 -1.51
C LYS A 16 -25.51 -14.59 -2.22
N LEU A 17 -24.97 -15.49 -3.02
CA LEU A 17 -23.95 -15.20 -4.01
C LEU A 17 -24.62 -14.93 -5.36
N ILE A 18 -24.27 -13.80 -5.97
CA ILE A 18 -24.82 -13.33 -7.23
C ILE A 18 -23.66 -13.22 -8.20
N TYR A 19 -23.67 -13.99 -9.28
CA TYR A 19 -22.61 -14.05 -10.28
C TYR A 19 -22.91 -13.22 -11.54
N GLU A 20 -24.19 -12.92 -11.78
CA GLU A 20 -24.63 -12.05 -12.89
C GLU A 20 -24.48 -10.59 -12.48
N CYS A 21 -23.22 -10.11 -12.45
CA CYS A 21 -22.90 -8.79 -11.94
C CYS A 21 -23.41 -7.64 -12.83
N ASP A 22 -23.61 -7.87 -14.10
CA ASP A 22 -24.03 -6.83 -15.07
C ASP A 22 -25.44 -6.31 -14.79
N GLU A 23 -26.31 -7.15 -14.23
CA GLU A 23 -27.70 -6.80 -13.88
C GLU A 23 -27.85 -6.35 -12.41
N PHE A 24 -26.79 -6.48 -11.61
CA PHE A 24 -26.84 -6.17 -10.18
C PHE A 24 -26.75 -4.67 -9.91
N ASP A 25 -27.70 -4.14 -9.13
CA ASP A 25 -27.59 -2.75 -8.65
C ASP A 25 -26.56 -2.61 -7.53
N PHE A 26 -25.36 -2.22 -7.89
CA PHE A 26 -24.27 -1.97 -6.93
C PHE A 26 -24.53 -0.83 -5.95
N ASN A 27 -25.58 -0.02 -6.12
CA ASN A 27 -25.95 0.97 -5.12
C ASN A 27 -26.56 0.32 -3.87
N ALA A 28 -27.03 -0.92 -3.96
CA ALA A 28 -27.48 -1.70 -2.80
C ALA A 28 -26.33 -2.09 -1.86
N ILE A 29 -25.07 -2.05 -2.33
CA ILE A 29 -23.89 -2.36 -1.51
C ILE A 29 -23.46 -1.11 -0.75
N THR A 30 -23.70 -1.09 0.54
CA THR A 30 -23.32 0.03 1.44
C THR A 30 -21.94 -0.12 2.06
N ALA A 31 -21.37 -1.33 2.03
CA ALA A 31 -20.13 -1.69 2.68
C ALA A 31 -19.31 -2.71 1.90
N THR A 32 -18.01 -2.58 1.94
CA THR A 32 -17.06 -3.60 1.44
C THR A 32 -15.85 -3.69 2.36
N TRP A 33 -15.17 -4.84 2.38
CA TRP A 33 -13.95 -4.96 3.17
C TRP A 33 -12.77 -4.21 2.56
N ASN A 34 -12.49 -4.47 1.27
CA ASN A 34 -11.40 -3.83 0.54
C ASN A 34 -11.95 -2.89 -0.54
N TYR A 35 -11.07 -1.99 -1.01
CA TYR A 35 -11.35 -1.18 -2.19
C TYR A 35 -11.60 -2.09 -3.42
N ASN A 36 -12.62 -1.70 -4.20
CA ASN A 36 -12.86 -2.22 -5.53
C ASN A 36 -13.26 -1.06 -6.45
N PRO A 37 -12.74 -0.98 -7.70
CA PRO A 37 -13.03 0.12 -8.64
C PRO A 37 -14.52 0.36 -8.88
N ILE A 38 -15.37 -0.69 -8.79
CA ILE A 38 -16.80 -0.59 -8.97
C ILE A 38 -17.48 0.37 -7.96
N PHE A 39 -16.82 0.59 -6.80
CA PHE A 39 -17.30 1.52 -5.77
C PHE A 39 -16.60 2.90 -5.82
N GLN A 40 -15.81 3.19 -6.85
CA GLN A 40 -15.10 4.46 -6.95
C GLN A 40 -16.03 5.67 -6.87
N GLN A 41 -17.18 5.59 -7.54
CA GLN A 41 -18.20 6.63 -7.60
C GLN A 41 -19.42 6.35 -6.71
N LYS A 42 -19.36 5.33 -5.86
CA LYS A 42 -20.49 4.89 -5.02
C LYS A 42 -20.18 5.06 -3.54
N PRO A 43 -21.19 5.25 -2.69
CA PRO A 43 -21.00 5.59 -1.28
C PRO A 43 -20.61 4.41 -0.38
N ALA A 44 -20.21 3.27 -0.94
CA ALA A 44 -19.83 2.10 -0.13
C ALA A 44 -18.64 2.39 0.80
N THR A 45 -18.80 2.10 2.09
CA THR A 45 -17.75 2.25 3.08
C THR A 45 -16.74 1.11 3.00
N ILE A 46 -15.45 1.42 2.94
CA ILE A 46 -14.35 0.45 2.92
C ILE A 46 -13.89 0.19 4.35
N ALA A 47 -14.28 -0.95 4.92
CA ALA A 47 -14.07 -1.24 6.33
C ALA A 47 -12.59 -1.38 6.72
N SER A 48 -11.75 -1.93 5.84
CA SER A 48 -10.31 -2.09 6.12
C SER A 48 -9.60 -0.75 6.39
N LEU A 49 -10.09 0.36 5.84
CA LEU A 49 -9.54 1.69 6.06
C LEU A 49 -9.83 2.21 7.48
N LEU A 50 -10.95 1.83 8.06
CA LEU A 50 -11.33 2.22 9.43
C LEU A 50 -10.42 1.58 10.47
N VAL A 51 -9.84 0.43 10.15
CA VAL A 51 -9.00 -0.37 11.06
C VAL A 51 -7.53 -0.45 10.59
N GLN A 52 -7.11 0.50 9.75
CA GLN A 52 -5.72 0.60 9.27
C GLN A 52 -5.19 -0.69 8.66
N ASN A 53 -6.00 -1.36 7.82
CA ASN A 53 -5.71 -2.64 7.18
C ASN A 53 -5.37 -3.79 8.15
N LYS A 54 -5.83 -3.73 9.42
CA LYS A 54 -5.79 -4.92 10.28
C LYS A 54 -6.49 -6.08 9.59
N SER A 55 -6.01 -7.28 9.84
CA SER A 55 -6.62 -8.50 9.27
C SER A 55 -8.01 -8.75 9.85
N LEU A 56 -8.83 -9.49 9.09
CA LEU A 56 -10.15 -9.92 9.58
C LEU A 56 -10.06 -10.69 10.92
N MET A 57 -8.98 -11.43 11.15
CA MET A 57 -8.74 -12.14 12.42
C MET A 57 -8.53 -11.17 13.59
N GLU A 58 -7.75 -10.09 13.39
CA GLU A 58 -7.44 -9.12 14.45
C GLU A 58 -8.66 -8.30 14.87
N VAL A 59 -9.62 -8.11 13.98
CA VAL A 59 -10.84 -7.32 14.23
C VAL A 59 -12.09 -8.16 14.40
N CYS A 60 -11.93 -9.48 14.35
CA CYS A 60 -13.05 -10.42 14.50
C CYS A 60 -13.64 -10.33 15.91
N PRO A 61 -14.95 -10.10 16.06
CA PRO A 61 -15.59 -10.11 17.36
C PRO A 61 -15.53 -11.51 17.96
N GLU A 62 -15.46 -11.59 19.30
CA GLU A 62 -15.21 -12.84 20.03
C GLU A 62 -16.23 -13.93 19.68
N TYR A 63 -17.50 -13.57 19.52
CA TYR A 63 -18.58 -14.53 19.19
C TYR A 63 -18.47 -15.14 17.77
N LEU A 64 -17.67 -14.56 16.86
CA LEU A 64 -17.39 -15.11 15.52
C LEU A 64 -16.03 -15.77 15.40
N LYS A 65 -15.15 -15.62 16.39
CA LYS A 65 -13.73 -15.97 16.30
C LYS A 65 -13.50 -17.43 15.95
N THR A 66 -14.15 -18.35 16.66
CA THR A 66 -14.01 -19.81 16.42
C THR A 66 -14.51 -20.19 15.01
N ARG A 67 -15.62 -19.60 14.56
CA ARG A 67 -16.12 -19.83 13.19
C ARG A 67 -15.15 -19.27 12.15
N TRP A 68 -14.61 -18.08 12.40
CA TRP A 68 -13.63 -17.46 11.51
C TRP A 68 -12.32 -18.23 11.43
N GLU A 69 -11.82 -18.75 12.55
CA GLU A 69 -10.64 -19.63 12.60
C GLU A 69 -10.86 -20.90 11.77
N THR A 70 -12.00 -21.53 11.92
CA THR A 70 -12.36 -22.74 11.18
C THR A 70 -12.41 -22.48 9.66
N ILE A 71 -13.10 -21.43 9.23
CA ILE A 71 -13.22 -21.11 7.81
C ILE A 71 -11.87 -20.66 7.21
N SER A 72 -11.06 -19.95 7.98
CA SER A 72 -9.70 -19.52 7.60
C SER A 72 -8.77 -20.72 7.44
N ALA A 73 -8.84 -21.70 8.31
CA ALA A 73 -8.07 -22.95 8.18
C ALA A 73 -8.46 -23.72 6.93
N ARG A 74 -9.77 -23.78 6.60
CA ARG A 74 -10.25 -24.38 5.33
C ARG A 74 -9.76 -23.61 4.10
N LEU A 75 -9.76 -22.27 4.13
CA LEU A 75 -9.22 -21.44 3.07
C LEU A 75 -7.73 -21.73 2.84
N GLN A 76 -6.94 -21.82 3.92
CA GLN A 76 -5.52 -22.17 3.82
C GLN A 76 -5.31 -23.59 3.27
N ALA A 77 -6.17 -24.53 3.64
CA ALA A 77 -6.13 -25.90 3.11
C ALA A 77 -6.39 -25.94 1.60
N PHE A 78 -7.34 -25.16 1.07
CA PHE A 78 -7.55 -25.02 -0.37
C PHE A 78 -6.30 -24.45 -1.07
N HIS A 79 -5.73 -23.35 -0.58
CA HIS A 79 -4.51 -22.78 -1.17
C HIS A 79 -3.34 -23.77 -1.15
N LYS A 80 -3.16 -24.52 -0.07
CA LYS A 80 -2.13 -25.56 0.04
C LYS A 80 -2.38 -26.69 -0.98
N SER A 81 -3.62 -27.13 -1.12
CA SER A 81 -3.99 -28.18 -2.08
C SER A 81 -3.73 -27.75 -3.52
N PHE A 82 -4.08 -26.51 -3.89
CA PHE A 82 -3.81 -25.96 -5.23
C PHE A 82 -2.31 -25.84 -5.49
N THR A 83 -1.54 -25.40 -4.51
CA THR A 83 -0.06 -25.36 -4.62
C THR A 83 0.50 -26.75 -4.84
N THR A 84 0.06 -27.76 -4.08
CA THR A 84 0.50 -29.15 -4.20
C THR A 84 0.13 -29.76 -5.56
N ALA A 85 -1.10 -29.46 -6.03
CA ALA A 85 -1.60 -29.90 -7.34
C ALA A 85 -1.02 -29.08 -8.51
N LYS A 86 -0.13 -28.10 -8.24
CA LYS A 86 0.44 -27.17 -9.23
C LYS A 86 -0.61 -26.40 -10.03
N VAL A 87 -1.78 -26.16 -9.44
CA VAL A 87 -2.82 -25.29 -10.01
C VAL A 87 -2.39 -23.85 -9.84
N SER A 88 -2.20 -23.14 -10.95
CA SER A 88 -1.79 -21.74 -10.94
C SER A 88 -3.01 -20.81 -10.83
N LEU A 89 -3.13 -20.08 -9.74
CA LEU A 89 -4.17 -19.06 -9.57
C LEU A 89 -3.93 -17.80 -10.44
N ASN A 90 -2.81 -17.72 -11.17
CA ASN A 90 -2.61 -16.69 -12.20
C ASN A 90 -3.45 -16.97 -13.47
N VAL A 91 -3.78 -18.24 -13.70
CA VAL A 91 -4.54 -18.69 -14.89
C VAL A 91 -5.96 -19.09 -14.50
N ASN A 92 -6.12 -19.75 -13.34
CA ASN A 92 -7.41 -20.22 -12.86
C ASN A 92 -8.02 -19.24 -11.87
N CYS A 93 -9.32 -19.09 -11.89
CA CYS A 93 -10.05 -18.32 -10.90
C CYS A 93 -10.23 -19.14 -9.61
N PHE A 94 -9.90 -18.56 -8.47
CA PHE A 94 -10.06 -19.22 -7.17
C PHE A 94 -11.53 -19.58 -6.90
N TYR A 95 -12.45 -18.71 -7.27
CA TYR A 95 -13.88 -18.88 -6.99
C TYR A 95 -14.54 -19.98 -7.81
N ASP A 96 -13.97 -20.31 -8.98
CA ASP A 96 -14.50 -21.38 -9.83
C ASP A 96 -14.08 -22.78 -9.35
N ILE A 97 -12.99 -22.86 -8.57
CA ILE A 97 -12.40 -24.14 -8.16
C ILE A 97 -12.63 -24.51 -6.70
N VAL A 98 -13.35 -23.67 -5.95
CA VAL A 98 -13.76 -23.97 -4.57
C VAL A 98 -15.27 -24.21 -4.50
N PRO A 99 -15.75 -25.06 -3.56
CA PRO A 99 -17.18 -25.31 -3.44
C PRO A 99 -17.98 -24.05 -3.08
N GLU A 100 -19.09 -23.81 -3.75
CA GLU A 100 -19.97 -22.66 -3.51
C GLU A 100 -20.43 -22.59 -2.05
N ARG A 101 -20.73 -23.72 -1.41
CA ARG A 101 -21.08 -23.78 0.01
C ARG A 101 -19.98 -23.17 0.91
N PHE A 102 -18.71 -23.38 0.55
CA PHE A 102 -17.59 -22.77 1.26
C PHE A 102 -17.56 -21.26 1.04
N LEU A 103 -17.74 -20.81 -0.20
CA LEU A 103 -17.75 -19.39 -0.54
C LEU A 103 -18.89 -18.66 0.17
N LEU A 104 -20.07 -19.24 0.21
CA LEU A 104 -21.22 -18.67 0.90
C LEU A 104 -20.94 -18.45 2.39
N GLU A 105 -20.44 -19.49 3.08
CA GLU A 105 -20.07 -19.42 4.51
C GLU A 105 -18.96 -18.39 4.76
N TYR A 106 -17.95 -18.37 3.90
CA TYR A 106 -16.84 -17.42 3.98
C TYR A 106 -17.31 -15.97 3.80
N CYS A 107 -18.13 -15.72 2.79
CA CYS A 107 -18.69 -14.40 2.51
C CYS A 107 -19.64 -13.92 3.60
N GLU A 108 -20.47 -14.80 4.13
CA GLU A 108 -21.35 -14.50 5.27
C GLU A 108 -20.55 -14.03 6.48
N LEU A 109 -19.56 -14.80 6.92
CA LEU A 109 -18.71 -14.43 8.05
C LEU A 109 -17.91 -13.15 7.81
N LYS A 110 -17.34 -13.02 6.63
CA LYS A 110 -16.62 -11.80 6.25
C LYS A 110 -17.55 -10.58 6.28
N ASN A 111 -18.80 -10.73 5.82
CA ASN A 111 -19.78 -9.65 5.86
C ASN A 111 -20.16 -9.29 7.30
N GLN A 112 -20.36 -10.26 8.18
CA GLN A 112 -20.65 -10.02 9.61
C GLN A 112 -19.49 -9.29 10.31
N ILE A 113 -18.24 -9.66 10.04
CA ILE A 113 -17.06 -8.97 10.57
C ILE A 113 -16.98 -7.55 9.98
N THR A 114 -17.22 -7.39 8.68
CA THR A 114 -17.23 -6.07 8.02
C THR A 114 -18.25 -5.14 8.65
N LYS A 115 -19.47 -5.61 8.87
CA LYS A 115 -20.54 -4.86 9.53
C LYS A 115 -20.15 -4.47 10.95
N HIS A 116 -19.61 -5.41 11.73
CA HIS A 116 -19.12 -5.14 13.08
C HIS A 116 -18.04 -4.03 13.09
N VAL A 117 -17.09 -4.08 12.15
CA VAL A 117 -16.05 -3.04 12.06
C VAL A 117 -16.66 -1.66 11.77
N ILE A 118 -17.59 -1.57 10.85
CA ILE A 118 -18.23 -0.29 10.49
C ILE A 118 -19.05 0.28 11.66
N GLU A 119 -19.78 -0.57 12.38
CA GLU A 119 -20.59 -0.17 13.51
C GLU A 119 -19.77 0.29 14.74
N ASN A 120 -18.53 -0.22 14.88
CA ASN A 120 -17.70 0.02 16.07
C ASN A 120 -16.48 0.92 15.83
N ASN A 121 -16.31 1.46 14.62
CA ASN A 121 -15.19 2.35 14.31
C ASN A 121 -15.69 3.62 13.63
N ALA A 122 -15.23 4.75 14.12
CA ALA A 122 -15.50 6.04 13.49
C ALA A 122 -14.78 6.17 12.14
N ILE A 123 -15.38 6.87 11.21
CA ILE A 123 -14.74 7.25 9.94
C ILE A 123 -13.63 8.26 10.26
N PRO A 124 -12.35 7.98 9.91
CA PRO A 124 -11.26 8.90 10.17
C PRO A 124 -11.39 10.17 9.33
N SER A 125 -10.87 11.28 9.82
CA SER A 125 -10.97 12.60 9.15
C SER A 125 -10.31 12.63 7.77
N ASN A 126 -9.34 11.76 7.52
CA ASN A 126 -8.64 11.62 6.24
C ASN A 126 -9.16 10.45 5.38
N TYR A 127 -10.39 9.99 5.61
CA TYR A 127 -10.96 8.82 4.94
C TYR A 127 -10.99 8.96 3.41
N ASP A 128 -11.37 10.12 2.90
CA ASP A 128 -11.44 10.36 1.46
C ASP A 128 -10.05 10.25 0.81
N PHE A 129 -9.03 10.81 1.45
CA PHE A 129 -7.63 10.64 1.02
C PHE A 129 -7.21 9.16 1.03
N LEU A 130 -7.54 8.39 2.08
CA LEU A 130 -7.22 6.97 2.15
C LEU A 130 -7.94 6.16 1.06
N ARG A 131 -9.15 6.55 0.70
CA ARG A 131 -9.92 5.94 -0.38
C ARG A 131 -9.27 6.20 -1.74
N GLU A 132 -8.86 7.43 -2.03
CA GLU A 132 -8.12 7.80 -3.24
C GLU A 132 -6.77 7.08 -3.32
N LEU A 133 -6.03 7.04 -2.20
CA LEU A 133 -4.76 6.33 -2.12
C LEU A 133 -4.93 4.81 -2.35
N SER A 134 -6.04 4.23 -1.88
CA SER A 134 -6.37 2.83 -2.13
C SER A 134 -6.68 2.57 -3.59
N ALA A 135 -7.38 3.49 -4.28
CA ALA A 135 -7.63 3.42 -5.70
C ALA A 135 -6.31 3.44 -6.49
N PHE A 136 -5.45 4.39 -6.18
CA PHE A 136 -4.12 4.50 -6.80
C PHE A 136 -3.27 3.24 -6.59
N ALA A 137 -3.22 2.72 -5.36
CA ALA A 137 -2.48 1.50 -5.04
C ALA A 137 -3.06 0.26 -5.75
N HIS A 138 -4.40 0.21 -5.93
CA HIS A 138 -5.07 -0.83 -6.69
C HIS A 138 -4.66 -0.80 -8.16
N ASP A 139 -4.70 0.38 -8.79
CA ASP A 139 -4.35 0.55 -10.22
C ASP A 139 -2.89 0.17 -10.49
N ILE A 140 -1.97 0.57 -9.61
CA ILE A 140 -0.56 0.14 -9.71
C ILE A 140 -0.44 -1.38 -9.67
N ARG A 141 -1.16 -2.04 -8.75
CA ARG A 141 -1.12 -3.50 -8.59
C ARG A 141 -1.58 -4.26 -9.84
N GLN A 142 -2.40 -3.65 -10.69
CA GLN A 142 -2.87 -4.28 -11.92
C GLN A 142 -1.85 -4.21 -13.08
N ASN A 143 -0.80 -3.41 -12.94
CA ASN A 143 0.18 -3.21 -13.98
C ASN A 143 1.43 -4.07 -13.75
N LYS A 144 1.71 -4.96 -14.72
CA LYS A 144 2.90 -5.80 -14.69
C LYS A 144 4.15 -4.97 -14.98
N LEU A 145 5.17 -5.14 -14.14
CA LEU A 145 6.48 -4.54 -14.38
C LEU A 145 7.18 -5.22 -15.57
N ASN A 146 7.82 -4.41 -16.40
CA ASN A 146 8.74 -4.86 -17.42
C ASN A 146 10.14 -5.00 -16.80
N ILE A 147 10.56 -6.24 -16.49
CA ILE A 147 11.79 -6.53 -15.76
C ILE A 147 12.76 -7.29 -16.65
N ASP A 148 13.94 -6.71 -16.89
CA ASP A 148 15.03 -7.35 -17.63
C ASP A 148 16.24 -7.64 -16.71
N TYR A 149 16.29 -8.83 -16.14
CA TYR A 149 17.40 -9.29 -15.29
C TYR A 149 18.74 -9.40 -16.01
N ARG A 150 18.78 -9.45 -17.35
CA ARG A 150 20.03 -9.52 -18.13
C ARG A 150 20.92 -8.31 -17.90
N ARG A 151 20.32 -7.16 -17.58
CA ARG A 151 21.02 -5.90 -17.31
C ARG A 151 21.95 -5.93 -16.10
N ILE A 152 21.73 -6.85 -15.16
CA ILE A 152 22.60 -7.08 -14.00
C ILE A 152 23.26 -8.46 -14.03
N ALA A 153 23.03 -9.25 -15.06
CA ALA A 153 23.56 -10.62 -15.14
C ALA A 153 25.11 -10.67 -15.16
N ARG A 154 25.75 -9.63 -15.70
CA ARG A 154 27.22 -9.50 -15.69
C ARG A 154 27.80 -9.46 -14.27
N ASP A 155 27.04 -8.97 -13.31
CA ASP A 155 27.41 -8.88 -11.90
C ASP A 155 27.01 -10.12 -11.09
N SER A 156 26.51 -11.18 -11.74
CA SER A 156 26.00 -12.39 -11.06
C SER A 156 27.09 -13.20 -10.33
N HIS A 157 28.38 -12.90 -10.56
CA HIS A 157 29.50 -13.41 -9.75
C HIS A 157 29.44 -12.87 -8.30
N LYS A 158 28.81 -11.71 -8.06
CA LYS A 158 28.56 -11.17 -6.72
C LYS A 158 27.40 -11.89 -6.07
N LEU A 159 27.60 -12.48 -4.90
CA LEU A 159 26.59 -13.25 -4.17
C LEU A 159 25.29 -12.49 -3.97
N LYS A 160 25.39 -11.18 -3.66
CA LYS A 160 24.24 -10.28 -3.47
C LYS A 160 23.36 -10.22 -4.73
N VAL A 161 23.96 -10.07 -5.90
CA VAL A 161 23.25 -10.04 -7.21
C VAL A 161 22.62 -11.39 -7.53
N LYS A 162 23.36 -12.47 -7.35
CA LYS A 162 22.86 -13.83 -7.57
C LYS A 162 21.64 -14.13 -6.71
N ASN A 163 21.71 -13.82 -5.41
CA ASN A 163 20.61 -14.01 -4.48
C ASN A 163 19.40 -13.15 -4.83
N PHE A 164 19.63 -11.89 -5.21
CA PHE A 164 18.57 -10.99 -5.66
C PHE A 164 17.84 -11.55 -6.89
N ILE A 165 18.57 -11.97 -7.93
CA ILE A 165 17.98 -12.54 -9.14
C ILE A 165 17.21 -13.82 -8.81
N SER A 166 17.79 -14.75 -8.05
CA SER A 166 17.15 -16.01 -7.68
C SER A 166 15.84 -15.80 -6.94
N LYS A 167 15.84 -14.89 -5.95
CA LYS A 167 14.67 -14.58 -5.15
C LYS A 167 13.55 -13.91 -5.95
N ASN A 168 13.90 -13.00 -6.85
CA ASN A 168 12.91 -12.16 -7.52
C ASN A 168 12.43 -12.72 -8.87
N LYS A 169 13.16 -13.65 -9.49
CA LYS A 169 12.66 -14.35 -10.69
C LYS A 169 11.39 -15.16 -10.45
N THR A 170 11.21 -15.65 -9.22
CA THR A 170 10.02 -16.41 -8.80
C THR A 170 8.97 -15.56 -8.11
N ALA A 171 9.30 -14.31 -7.79
CA ALA A 171 8.36 -13.37 -7.21
C ALA A 171 7.36 -12.84 -8.25
N SER A 172 6.22 -12.38 -7.79
CA SER A 172 5.24 -11.73 -8.64
C SER A 172 5.86 -10.49 -9.30
N PRO A 173 5.75 -10.31 -10.63
CA PRO A 173 6.26 -9.14 -11.34
C PRO A 173 5.35 -7.91 -11.18
N TYR A 174 4.53 -7.88 -10.15
CA TYR A 174 3.61 -6.79 -9.84
C TYR A 174 4.06 -6.09 -8.56
N VAL A 175 3.69 -4.81 -8.42
CA VAL A 175 3.89 -4.04 -7.18
C VAL A 175 2.57 -4.01 -6.41
N SER A 176 2.62 -4.28 -5.12
CA SER A 176 1.47 -4.10 -4.23
C SER A 176 1.91 -3.28 -3.02
N TYR A 177 1.31 -2.11 -2.83
CA TYR A 177 1.63 -1.24 -1.72
C TYR A 177 0.75 -1.51 -0.50
N ASN A 178 1.38 -1.45 0.68
CA ASN A 178 0.68 -1.31 1.94
C ASN A 178 0.68 0.18 2.33
N ILE A 179 -0.50 0.78 2.35
CA ILE A 179 -0.68 2.21 2.66
C ILE A 179 -0.56 2.52 4.17
N PHE A 180 -0.56 1.49 5.02
CA PHE A 180 -0.35 1.60 6.47
C PHE A 180 0.95 0.92 6.92
N GLY A 181 1.92 0.76 6.02
CA GLY A 181 3.15 0.01 6.27
C GLY A 181 4.12 0.67 7.24
N THR A 182 3.97 1.97 7.50
CA THR A 182 4.80 2.74 8.44
C THR A 182 3.95 3.69 9.27
N LYS A 183 4.46 4.05 10.45
CA LYS A 183 3.82 5.07 11.32
C LYS A 183 3.82 6.48 10.69
N THR A 184 4.72 6.74 9.77
CA THR A 184 4.89 8.03 9.09
C THR A 184 4.09 8.15 7.80
N GLY A 185 3.21 7.19 7.49
CA GLY A 185 2.41 7.20 6.26
C GLY A 185 3.17 6.84 4.97
N ARG A 186 4.46 6.48 5.04
CA ARG A 186 5.21 6.04 3.86
C ARG A 186 4.71 4.67 3.40
N LEU A 187 4.52 4.52 2.09
CA LEU A 187 4.16 3.26 1.49
C LEU A 187 5.25 2.19 1.71
N THR A 188 4.85 0.95 1.89
CA THR A 188 5.74 -0.21 1.86
C THR A 188 5.24 -1.24 0.86
N THR A 189 6.11 -2.13 0.40
CA THR A 189 5.71 -3.18 -0.53
C THR A 189 5.24 -4.42 0.24
N ASN A 190 4.10 -4.96 -0.14
CA ASN A 190 3.56 -6.19 0.42
C ASN A 190 4.46 -7.40 0.11
N LYS A 191 4.53 -8.33 1.07
CA LYS A 191 5.33 -9.56 0.93
C LYS A 191 4.84 -10.39 -0.28
N GLY A 192 5.77 -10.95 -1.04
CA GLY A 192 5.47 -11.76 -2.24
C GLY A 192 5.35 -10.97 -3.53
N PHE A 193 5.34 -9.63 -3.46
CA PHE A 193 5.37 -8.74 -4.62
C PHE A 193 6.78 -8.20 -4.88
N PHE A 194 6.98 -7.58 -6.04
CA PHE A 194 8.28 -7.03 -6.42
C PHE A 194 8.69 -5.90 -5.45
N PRO A 195 9.88 -5.96 -4.84
CA PRO A 195 10.27 -5.08 -3.71
C PRO A 195 10.80 -3.71 -4.20
N VAL A 196 9.99 -2.96 -4.95
CA VAL A 196 10.41 -1.70 -5.58
C VAL A 196 10.94 -0.67 -4.58
N MET A 197 10.34 -0.59 -3.37
CA MET A 197 10.72 0.41 -2.34
C MET A 197 12.07 0.13 -1.68
N THR A 198 12.52 -1.12 -1.70
CA THR A 198 13.79 -1.54 -1.11
C THR A 198 14.82 -1.95 -2.16
N LEU A 199 14.52 -1.66 -3.44
CA LEU A 199 15.42 -1.97 -4.54
C LEU A 199 16.66 -1.08 -4.48
N ASP A 200 17.81 -1.72 -4.43
CA ASP A 200 19.12 -1.04 -4.48
C ASP A 200 19.22 -0.20 -5.77
N SER A 201 19.80 0.99 -5.68
CA SER A 201 19.95 1.90 -6.81
C SER A 201 20.62 1.23 -8.02
N ASP A 202 21.64 0.38 -7.77
CA ASP A 202 22.37 -0.33 -8.82
C ASP A 202 21.49 -1.34 -9.58
N TYR A 203 20.39 -1.79 -8.96
CA TYR A 203 19.47 -2.76 -9.56
C TYR A 203 18.27 -2.11 -10.24
N ARG A 204 17.99 -0.83 -10.01
CA ARG A 204 16.86 -0.12 -10.64
C ARG A 204 16.86 -0.19 -12.17
N LYS A 205 18.05 -0.28 -12.77
CA LYS A 205 18.24 -0.42 -14.23
C LYS A 205 17.58 -1.66 -14.85
N ILE A 206 17.15 -2.66 -14.04
CA ILE A 206 16.41 -3.82 -14.54
C ILE A 206 14.96 -3.51 -14.87
N ILE A 207 14.39 -2.46 -14.29
CA ILE A 207 13.02 -2.03 -14.59
C ILE A 207 13.08 -1.23 -15.88
N MET A 208 12.27 -1.66 -16.84
CA MET A 208 12.17 -1.03 -18.15
C MET A 208 10.82 -0.33 -18.28
N PRO A 209 10.72 0.78 -19.02
CA PRO A 209 9.42 1.35 -19.36
C PRO A 209 8.60 0.38 -20.20
N ASN A 210 7.29 0.43 -20.09
CA ASN A 210 6.38 -0.31 -20.97
C ASN A 210 6.13 0.43 -22.30
N ASN A 211 6.52 1.71 -22.33
CA ASN A 211 6.56 2.59 -23.50
C ASN A 211 8.01 3.06 -23.72
N ASP A 212 8.22 4.27 -24.25
CA ASP A 212 9.55 4.74 -24.64
C ASP A 212 10.35 5.30 -23.46
N TYR A 213 9.70 5.86 -22.43
CA TYR A 213 10.35 6.67 -21.39
C TYR A 213 9.84 6.38 -20.00
N PHE A 214 10.73 6.64 -19.00
CA PHE A 214 10.34 6.91 -17.63
C PHE A 214 10.22 8.41 -17.41
N VAL A 215 9.25 8.81 -16.60
CA VAL A 215 9.17 10.15 -16.02
C VAL A 215 9.41 10.00 -14.53
N GLU A 216 10.45 10.66 -14.01
CA GLU A 216 10.75 10.73 -12.59
C GLU A 216 10.26 12.07 -12.04
N LEU A 217 9.38 11.99 -11.02
CA LEU A 217 8.86 13.16 -10.32
C LEU A 217 9.24 13.01 -8.85
N ASP A 218 9.98 14.00 -8.33
CA ASP A 218 10.38 14.03 -6.92
C ASP A 218 10.23 15.43 -6.35
N TYR A 219 9.73 15.52 -5.13
CA TYR A 219 9.68 16.79 -4.40
C TYR A 219 11.03 17.09 -3.77
N ASN A 220 11.58 18.25 -4.05
CA ASN A 220 12.77 18.71 -3.35
C ASN A 220 12.45 18.91 -1.87
N ALA A 221 12.94 17.99 -1.01
CA ALA A 221 12.79 17.99 0.44
C ALA A 221 11.33 18.18 0.93
N ALA A 222 10.42 17.26 0.51
CA ALA A 222 9.00 17.33 0.80
C ALA A 222 8.67 17.63 2.27
N GLU A 223 9.36 16.97 3.22
CA GLU A 223 9.14 17.15 4.65
C GLU A 223 9.34 18.60 5.11
N LEU A 224 10.41 19.26 4.66
CA LEU A 224 10.70 20.66 5.03
C LEU A 224 9.68 21.62 4.40
N ARG A 225 9.26 21.32 3.17
CA ARG A 225 8.21 22.11 2.50
C ARG A 225 6.87 22.01 3.21
N VAL A 226 6.51 20.82 3.67
CA VAL A 226 5.30 20.60 4.48
C VAL A 226 5.41 21.39 5.78
N LEU A 227 6.55 21.40 6.47
CA LEU A 227 6.75 22.19 7.69
C LEU A 227 6.54 23.69 7.45
N LEU A 228 7.13 24.24 6.38
CA LEU A 228 6.93 25.65 6.03
C LEU A 228 5.46 25.96 5.74
N ALA A 229 4.79 25.07 5.00
CA ALA A 229 3.36 25.21 4.69
C ALA A 229 2.49 25.20 5.97
N LEU A 230 2.72 24.24 6.88
CA LEU A 230 2.01 24.17 8.16
C LEU A 230 2.26 25.38 9.05
N ALA A 231 3.46 25.97 8.99
CA ALA A 231 3.84 27.18 9.70
C ALA A 231 3.33 28.47 9.00
N GLY A 232 2.61 28.36 7.88
CA GLY A 232 2.16 29.51 7.09
C GLY A 232 3.28 30.34 6.48
N LYS A 233 4.47 29.74 6.29
CA LYS A 233 5.64 30.43 5.73
C LYS A 233 5.71 30.27 4.23
N GLU A 234 6.34 31.26 3.60
CA GLU A 234 6.60 31.26 2.15
C GLU A 234 7.50 30.11 1.74
N GLN A 235 7.20 29.49 0.60
CA GLN A 235 7.95 28.38 0.04
C GLN A 235 9.09 28.89 -0.83
N PRO A 236 10.36 28.46 -0.62
CA PRO A 236 11.42 28.78 -1.55
C PRO A 236 11.16 28.13 -2.92
N GLU A 237 11.34 28.88 -4.01
CA GLU A 237 11.14 28.38 -5.38
C GLU A 237 12.22 27.33 -5.75
N ASP A 238 13.47 27.59 -5.33
CA ASP A 238 14.62 26.75 -5.61
C ASP A 238 14.83 25.61 -4.59
N ASP A 239 16.03 25.01 -4.63
CA ASP A 239 16.50 23.98 -3.71
C ASP A 239 16.45 24.46 -2.25
N ILE A 240 15.53 23.91 -1.47
CA ILE A 240 15.34 24.28 -0.06
C ILE A 240 16.60 24.08 0.80
N HIS A 241 17.48 23.13 0.44
CA HIS A 241 18.73 22.93 1.19
C HIS A 241 19.73 24.04 0.92
N LYS A 242 19.75 24.58 -0.31
CA LYS A 242 20.55 25.76 -0.64
C LYS A 242 19.97 27.00 0.06
N TRP A 243 18.65 27.17 -0.01
CA TRP A 243 17.95 28.23 0.71
C TRP A 243 18.23 28.18 2.21
N ASN A 244 18.28 26.98 2.83
CA ASN A 244 18.65 26.82 4.23
C ASN A 244 20.08 27.24 4.54
N VAL A 245 21.05 27.01 3.63
CA VAL A 245 22.42 27.51 3.80
C VAL A 245 22.40 29.02 3.95
N ASP A 246 21.69 29.71 3.09
CA ASP A 246 21.68 31.16 3.03
C ASP A 246 20.84 31.77 4.16
N VAL A 247 19.60 31.30 4.34
CA VAL A 247 18.62 31.95 5.23
C VAL A 247 18.72 31.44 6.67
N VAL A 248 18.95 30.13 6.88
CA VAL A 248 19.02 29.56 8.23
C VAL A 248 20.43 29.69 8.79
N TYR A 249 21.45 29.36 8.00
CA TYR A 249 22.84 29.27 8.46
C TYR A 249 23.71 30.44 8.02
N GLY A 250 23.16 31.45 7.33
CA GLY A 250 23.91 32.67 6.93
C GLY A 250 25.12 32.38 6.05
N GLY A 251 25.10 31.35 5.24
CA GLY A 251 26.22 30.96 4.37
C GLY A 251 27.37 30.23 5.05
N LEU A 252 27.26 29.94 6.34
CA LEU A 252 28.37 29.40 7.16
C LEU A 252 28.62 27.89 6.99
N VAL A 253 27.71 27.17 6.32
CA VAL A 253 27.78 25.72 6.16
C VAL A 253 27.58 25.33 4.68
N THR A 254 28.08 24.15 4.32
CA THR A 254 27.83 23.60 2.99
C THR A 254 26.39 23.07 2.90
N ARG A 255 25.86 22.90 1.67
CA ARG A 255 24.52 22.32 1.41
C ARG A 255 24.33 20.96 2.10
N GLU A 256 25.35 20.10 2.06
CA GLU A 256 25.28 18.76 2.69
C GLU A 256 25.29 18.86 4.23
N GLN A 257 26.01 19.82 4.79
CA GLN A 257 26.01 20.07 6.24
C GLN A 257 24.63 20.61 6.67
N ALA A 258 24.07 21.58 5.95
CA ALA A 258 22.72 22.10 6.20
C ALA A 258 21.67 20.98 6.16
N LYS A 259 21.70 20.15 5.12
CA LYS A 259 20.81 19.00 4.98
C LYS A 259 20.91 18.05 6.17
N LYS A 260 22.12 17.59 6.52
CA LYS A 260 22.34 16.68 7.64
C LYS A 260 21.95 17.30 8.98
N GLY A 261 22.29 18.58 9.20
CA GLY A 261 21.95 19.30 10.43
C GLY A 261 20.46 19.36 10.67
N ILE A 262 19.71 19.88 9.69
CA ILE A 262 18.27 20.06 9.79
C ILE A 262 17.55 18.72 9.95
N PHE A 263 17.87 17.70 9.15
CA PHE A 263 17.22 16.39 9.31
C PHE A 263 17.62 15.68 10.60
N SER A 264 18.86 15.83 11.07
CA SER A 264 19.26 15.33 12.38
C SER A 264 18.45 15.99 13.50
N TRP A 265 18.29 17.31 13.44
CA TRP A 265 17.48 18.06 14.39
C TRP A 265 16.00 17.65 14.31
N LEU A 266 15.45 17.50 13.11
CA LEU A 266 14.04 17.18 12.88
C LEU A 266 13.64 15.80 13.43
N TYR A 267 14.48 14.78 13.19
CA TYR A 267 14.16 13.39 13.53
C TYR A 267 14.77 12.87 14.82
N ASN A 268 15.72 13.60 15.41
CA ASN A 268 16.30 13.23 16.69
C ASN A 268 15.85 14.21 17.80
N PRO A 269 14.96 13.79 18.72
CA PRO A 269 14.45 14.66 19.79
C PRO A 269 15.55 15.26 20.68
N ARG A 270 16.73 14.62 20.72
CA ARG A 270 17.88 15.08 21.53
C ARG A 270 18.80 16.05 20.78
N ALA A 271 18.69 16.15 19.47
CA ALA A 271 19.47 17.07 18.69
C ALA A 271 18.95 18.50 18.90
N LYS A 272 19.90 19.44 19.09
CA LYS A 272 19.64 20.86 19.23
C LYS A 272 20.26 21.60 18.05
N ASP A 273 19.47 22.42 17.39
CA ASP A 273 19.88 23.34 16.35
C ASP A 273 19.09 24.64 16.52
N LEU A 274 19.68 25.59 17.21
CA LEU A 274 19.01 26.87 17.54
C LEU A 274 18.68 27.70 16.30
N LEU A 275 19.41 27.53 15.20
CA LEU A 275 19.11 28.22 13.94
C LEU A 275 17.95 27.59 13.21
N ALA A 276 17.91 26.25 13.16
CA ALA A 276 16.77 25.51 12.63
C ALA A 276 15.49 25.77 13.46
N GLU A 277 15.59 25.82 14.79
CA GLU A 277 14.46 26.08 15.69
C GLU A 277 13.82 27.47 15.49
N ARG A 278 14.59 28.47 15.06
CA ARG A 278 14.06 29.80 14.72
C ARG A 278 13.26 29.82 13.42
N MET A 279 13.62 28.94 12.49
CA MET A 279 13.00 28.91 11.17
C MET A 279 11.84 27.89 11.11
N TYR A 280 12.04 26.72 11.70
CA TYR A 280 11.11 25.63 11.65
C TYR A 280 10.48 25.32 13.00
N ASP A 281 9.21 25.01 13.02
CA ASP A 281 8.51 24.55 14.22
C ASP A 281 8.47 23.01 14.24
N ARG A 282 9.37 22.40 15.03
CA ARG A 282 9.45 20.95 15.17
C ARG A 282 8.23 20.33 15.82
N GLU A 283 7.48 21.06 16.64
CA GLU A 283 6.29 20.53 17.31
C GLU A 283 5.16 20.23 16.33
N LEU A 284 5.14 20.90 15.18
CA LEU A 284 4.18 20.58 14.10
C LEU A 284 4.38 19.20 13.50
N VAL A 285 5.55 18.58 13.69
CA VAL A 285 5.88 17.23 13.18
C VAL A 285 5.63 16.17 14.22
N LEU A 286 5.69 16.53 15.50
CA LEU A 286 5.55 15.61 16.62
C LEU A 286 4.10 15.41 17.06
N LYS A 287 3.19 16.22 16.55
CA LYS A 287 1.73 16.11 16.71
C LYS A 287 1.11 15.27 15.60
#